data_f16a77fa2df791f9d87aa462645e0b9a
#
_entry.id   f16a77fa2df791f9d87aa462645e0b9a
#
_cell.length_a   1.000
_cell.length_b   1.000
_cell.length_c   1.000
_cell.angle_alpha   90.00
_cell.angle_beta   90.00
_cell.angle_gamma   90.00
#
_symmetry.space_group_name_H-M   'P 1'
#
loop_
_entity.id
_entity.type
_entity.pdbx_description
1 polymer ?
#
loop_
_entity_poly.entity_id
_entity_poly.type
_entity_poly.pdbx_seq_one_letter_code
_entity_poly.pdbx_strand_id
1 'polypeptide(L)'
;MTDHVIAHAFSYRHASRRKPALVDLTLKISRGERVLLLGASGSGKSTLLAAIAGVLADEDGEHSGELQVSGTPGMVLQDPDSQVISSRVGDDVAFGCENMCVPRDQIWPRVTQALAQVGLDLPLDHPTSELSGGQKQRLALAGVIAMGADIVLFDEPTANLDPDGVREVVSNISRAVETTGATMIVVEHRVSTWLDHVDRIIALGPDGRVLADGPARDVIAKHGRELSELGIWVPENDPQLPAALTPTHSDTAIHARELAVGWNQPLGTYGFDIPAGASTVITGANGKGKSTLLLTLAGLLPAHSGRVEVAHNIARGLHTDPLRWKSKELSSRFGFVFQDPEHQFVAATVREEMRVGLHDHNHLARADLLLERLRLDHLAEANPFTLSGGQKRRLSVATILVNTPDVVFLDEPTFGQDRTTFIELVTLLRELTDAGTTVVSITHDELYRRCLGDKEIAL
;
A
#
# COMPACT_ATOMS: atom_id res chain seq x y z
N MET A 1 30.43 16.37 -14.67
CA MET A 1 29.80 15.50 -13.66
C MET A 1 29.76 14.11 -14.25
N THR A 2 30.17 13.10 -13.53
CA THR A 2 30.12 11.71 -14.00
C THR A 2 28.72 11.17 -13.74
N ASP A 3 28.10 10.61 -14.77
CA ASP A 3 26.75 10.02 -14.65
C ASP A 3 26.83 8.68 -13.92
N HIS A 4 25.89 8.41 -13.02
CA HIS A 4 25.74 7.13 -12.32
C HIS A 4 24.91 6.13 -13.13
N VAL A 5 23.88 6.59 -13.85
CA VAL A 5 23.04 5.75 -14.70
C VAL A 5 22.97 6.36 -16.08
N ILE A 6 23.24 5.55 -17.11
CA ILE A 6 23.08 5.91 -18.51
C ILE A 6 22.29 4.80 -19.19
N ALA A 7 21.11 5.12 -19.68
CA ALA A 7 20.33 4.25 -20.55
C ALA A 7 20.34 4.82 -21.97
N HIS A 8 20.57 3.97 -22.97
CA HIS A 8 20.52 4.31 -24.38
C HIS A 8 19.66 3.31 -25.15
N ALA A 9 18.49 3.76 -25.60
CA ALA A 9 17.49 2.95 -26.27
C ALA A 9 17.19 1.63 -25.52
N PHE A 10 17.26 1.67 -24.18
CA PHE A 10 17.12 0.47 -23.34
C PHE A 10 15.65 0.01 -23.31
N SER A 11 15.45 -1.27 -23.60
CA SER A 11 14.14 -1.92 -23.53
C SER A 11 14.25 -3.24 -22.77
N TYR A 12 13.20 -3.60 -22.03
CA TYR A 12 13.15 -4.85 -21.28
C TYR A 12 11.76 -5.49 -21.34
N ARG A 13 11.72 -6.81 -21.57
CA ARG A 13 10.51 -7.63 -21.60
C ARG A 13 10.67 -8.83 -20.68
N HIS A 14 9.84 -8.94 -19.66
CA HIS A 14 9.80 -10.14 -18.81
C HIS A 14 9.43 -11.39 -19.62
N ALA A 15 10.07 -12.54 -19.35
CA ALA A 15 9.82 -13.81 -20.03
C ALA A 15 8.36 -14.25 -19.94
N SER A 16 7.70 -13.96 -18.80
CA SER A 16 6.29 -14.28 -18.56
C SER A 16 5.29 -13.34 -19.26
N ARG A 17 5.75 -12.24 -19.88
CA ARG A 17 4.90 -11.19 -20.47
C ARG A 17 5.10 -11.09 -21.98
N ARG A 18 4.01 -10.86 -22.71
CA ARG A 18 4.06 -10.62 -24.16
C ARG A 18 4.51 -9.21 -24.53
N LYS A 19 4.17 -8.23 -23.69
CA LYS A 19 4.50 -6.81 -23.92
C LYS A 19 5.75 -6.44 -23.12
N PRO A 20 6.64 -5.61 -23.68
CA PRO A 20 7.77 -5.08 -22.93
C PRO A 20 7.30 -4.20 -21.78
N ALA A 21 8.03 -4.23 -20.68
CA ALA A 21 7.80 -3.36 -19.52
C ALA A 21 8.48 -1.99 -19.70
N LEU A 22 9.61 -1.96 -20.41
CA LEU A 22 10.37 -0.74 -20.73
C LEU A 22 10.63 -0.72 -22.24
N VAL A 23 10.48 0.45 -22.86
CA VAL A 23 10.60 0.61 -24.31
C VAL A 23 11.43 1.86 -24.63
N ASP A 24 12.59 1.63 -25.28
CA ASP A 24 13.42 2.68 -25.88
C ASP A 24 13.76 3.81 -24.88
N LEU A 25 14.12 3.44 -23.63
CA LEU A 25 14.49 4.40 -22.62
C LEU A 25 15.84 5.02 -22.94
N THR A 26 15.88 6.33 -23.03
CA THR A 26 17.11 7.09 -23.16
C THR A 26 17.12 8.17 -22.11
N LEU A 27 17.93 7.99 -21.07
CA LEU A 27 18.04 8.90 -19.93
C LEU A 27 19.45 8.82 -19.30
N LYS A 28 19.78 9.85 -18.54
CA LYS A 28 21.03 9.91 -17.75
C LYS A 28 20.69 10.42 -16.37
N ILE A 29 21.25 9.82 -15.32
CA ILE A 29 21.14 10.29 -13.95
C ILE A 29 22.54 10.57 -13.43
N SER A 30 22.75 11.81 -13.03
CA SER A 30 24.06 12.27 -12.57
C SER A 30 24.33 11.86 -11.12
N ARG A 31 25.61 11.81 -10.76
CA ARG A 31 26.03 11.53 -9.39
C ARG A 31 25.44 12.56 -8.40
N GLY A 32 24.84 12.07 -7.32
CA GLY A 32 24.23 12.90 -6.27
C GLY A 32 22.88 13.50 -6.64
N GLU A 33 22.32 13.17 -7.81
CA GLU A 33 20.99 13.63 -8.23
C GLU A 33 19.90 12.87 -7.47
N ARG A 34 18.83 13.59 -7.08
CA ARG A 34 17.67 13.02 -6.39
C ARG A 34 16.49 12.99 -7.35
N VAL A 35 16.11 11.80 -7.77
CA VAL A 35 15.11 11.57 -8.81
C VAL A 35 13.86 10.93 -8.25
N LEU A 36 12.69 11.51 -8.55
CA LEU A 36 11.39 10.88 -8.35
C LEU A 36 10.95 10.21 -9.66
N LEU A 37 10.79 8.89 -9.63
CA LEU A 37 10.31 8.10 -10.75
C LEU A 37 8.80 7.89 -10.63
N LEU A 38 8.05 8.50 -11.53
CA LEU A 38 6.59 8.44 -11.58
C LEU A 38 6.10 7.54 -12.73
N GLY A 39 4.86 7.11 -12.63
CA GLY A 39 4.17 6.37 -13.69
C GLY A 39 2.97 5.61 -13.14
N ALA A 40 2.04 5.27 -14.00
CA ALA A 40 0.90 4.43 -13.67
C ALA A 40 1.33 3.05 -13.13
N SER A 41 0.43 2.35 -12.46
CA SER A 41 0.67 0.96 -12.08
C SER A 41 0.95 0.12 -13.33
N GLY A 42 2.05 -0.65 -13.31
CA GLY A 42 2.47 -1.47 -14.44
C GLY A 42 3.25 -0.74 -15.55
N SER A 43 3.61 0.53 -15.39
CA SER A 43 4.42 1.30 -16.37
C SER A 43 5.91 0.94 -16.41
N GLY A 44 6.36 -0.03 -15.61
CA GLY A 44 7.75 -0.50 -15.63
C GLY A 44 8.69 0.14 -14.60
N LYS A 45 8.19 0.94 -13.63
CA LYS A 45 9.00 1.60 -12.60
C LYS A 45 9.89 0.63 -11.81
N SER A 46 9.28 -0.39 -11.19
CA SER A 46 10.02 -1.41 -10.42
C SER A 46 10.95 -2.24 -11.32
N THR A 47 10.59 -2.45 -12.60
CA THR A 47 11.48 -3.09 -13.58
C THR A 47 12.72 -2.22 -13.85
N LEU A 48 12.55 -0.90 -13.96
CA LEU A 48 13.69 0.01 -14.13
C LEU A 48 14.57 0.04 -12.88
N LEU A 49 13.98 0.08 -11.69
CA LEU A 49 14.77 -0.02 -10.44
C LEU A 49 15.55 -1.34 -10.36
N ALA A 50 14.90 -2.47 -10.67
CA ALA A 50 15.54 -3.79 -10.68
C ALA A 50 16.65 -3.89 -11.73
N ALA A 51 16.49 -3.26 -12.91
CA ALA A 51 17.52 -3.17 -13.92
C ALA A 51 18.74 -2.37 -13.41
N ILE A 52 18.52 -1.21 -12.79
CA ILE A 52 19.58 -0.37 -12.21
C ILE A 52 20.27 -1.10 -11.04
N ALA A 53 19.49 -1.82 -10.23
CA ALA A 53 20.03 -2.64 -9.13
C ALA A 53 20.85 -3.84 -9.59
N GLY A 54 20.73 -4.22 -10.87
CA GLY A 54 21.42 -5.39 -11.43
C GLY A 54 20.87 -6.73 -10.94
N VAL A 55 19.60 -6.77 -10.50
CA VAL A 55 18.93 -7.97 -9.96
C VAL A 55 18.04 -8.69 -10.98
N LEU A 56 17.95 -8.19 -12.21
CA LEU A 56 17.28 -8.90 -13.31
C LEU A 56 18.24 -9.95 -13.89
N ALA A 57 17.90 -11.23 -13.72
CA ALA A 57 18.67 -12.31 -14.35
C ALA A 57 18.35 -12.42 -15.84
N ASP A 58 19.31 -12.91 -16.64
CA ASP A 58 19.11 -13.14 -18.08
C ASP A 58 17.96 -14.11 -18.39
N GLU A 59 17.65 -15.01 -17.45
CA GLU A 59 16.54 -15.96 -17.53
C GLU A 59 15.17 -15.29 -17.30
N ASP A 60 15.12 -14.13 -16.66
CA ASP A 60 13.90 -13.43 -16.30
C ASP A 60 13.28 -12.66 -17.46
N GLY A 61 14.04 -12.40 -18.55
CA GLY A 61 13.54 -11.63 -19.67
C GLY A 61 14.55 -11.37 -20.78
N GLU A 62 14.11 -10.57 -21.74
CA GLU A 62 14.93 -10.12 -22.87
C GLU A 62 15.13 -8.61 -22.78
N HIS A 63 16.34 -8.16 -23.05
CA HIS A 63 16.65 -6.73 -23.12
C HIS A 63 17.29 -6.36 -24.46
N SER A 64 17.19 -5.09 -24.84
CA SER A 64 17.88 -4.50 -25.97
C SER A 64 18.31 -3.07 -25.62
N GLY A 65 19.24 -2.52 -26.39
CA GLY A 65 19.87 -1.26 -26.06
C GLY A 65 20.93 -1.43 -24.96
N GLU A 66 21.28 -0.35 -24.28
CA GLU A 66 22.37 -0.34 -23.31
C GLU A 66 21.93 0.32 -22.00
N LEU A 67 22.26 -0.29 -20.87
CA LEU A 67 22.13 0.28 -19.53
C LEU A 67 23.48 0.16 -18.81
N GLN A 68 24.09 1.30 -18.54
CA GLN A 68 25.32 1.39 -17.77
C GLN A 68 25.03 1.96 -16.40
N VAL A 69 25.51 1.27 -15.35
CA VAL A 69 25.42 1.71 -13.96
C VAL A 69 26.83 1.80 -13.38
N SER A 70 27.21 2.99 -12.92
CA SER A 70 28.53 3.27 -12.36
C SER A 70 28.39 3.55 -10.87
N GLY A 71 28.91 2.67 -10.03
CA GLY A 71 28.79 2.71 -8.57
C GLY A 71 28.08 1.48 -8.00
N THR A 72 27.88 1.46 -6.71
CA THR A 72 27.24 0.36 -5.99
C THR A 72 25.76 0.69 -5.73
N PRO A 73 24.80 0.04 -6.41
CA PRO A 73 23.39 0.23 -6.10
C PRO A 73 23.00 -0.53 -4.82
N GLY A 74 22.15 0.10 -4.01
CA GLY A 74 21.45 -0.52 -2.89
C GLY A 74 19.96 -0.27 -3.02
N MET A 75 19.13 -1.27 -2.77
CA MET A 75 17.69 -1.17 -2.96
C MET A 75 16.93 -1.41 -1.66
N VAL A 76 15.97 -0.54 -1.39
CA VAL A 76 14.98 -0.69 -0.32
C VAL A 76 13.65 -1.01 -0.96
N LEU A 77 13.09 -2.19 -0.64
CA LEU A 77 11.86 -2.70 -1.24
C LEU A 77 10.60 -2.13 -0.57
N GLN A 78 9.48 -2.27 -1.25
CA GLN A 78 8.16 -1.84 -0.77
C GLN A 78 7.74 -2.53 0.53
N ASP A 79 8.00 -3.84 0.64
CA ASP A 79 7.70 -4.63 1.83
C ASP A 79 8.96 -4.79 2.69
N PRO A 80 9.05 -4.09 3.83
CA PRO A 80 10.21 -4.18 4.71
C PRO A 80 10.34 -5.54 5.39
N ASP A 81 9.26 -6.32 5.54
CA ASP A 81 9.32 -7.67 6.12
C ASP A 81 10.08 -8.64 5.23
N SER A 82 9.94 -8.50 3.92
CA SER A 82 10.65 -9.34 2.93
C SER A 82 12.15 -9.05 2.85
N GLN A 83 12.61 -7.93 3.39
CA GLN A 83 14.03 -7.55 3.41
C GLN A 83 14.79 -7.98 4.67
N VAL A 84 14.08 -8.34 5.74
CA VAL A 84 14.73 -8.81 6.97
C VAL A 84 15.34 -10.18 6.74
N ILE A 85 16.66 -10.27 6.84
CA ILE A 85 17.46 -11.47 6.56
C ILE A 85 17.89 -12.16 7.85
N SER A 86 18.24 -11.36 8.88
CA SER A 86 18.76 -11.88 10.15
C SER A 86 17.76 -11.68 11.29
N SER A 87 17.90 -12.51 12.32
CA SER A 87 17.09 -12.42 13.53
C SER A 87 17.51 -11.28 14.48
N ARG A 88 18.63 -10.58 14.21
CA ARG A 88 19.16 -9.48 15.03
C ARG A 88 19.46 -8.26 14.20
N VAL A 89 19.21 -7.08 14.74
CA VAL A 89 19.40 -5.79 14.10
C VAL A 89 20.84 -5.61 13.58
N GLY A 90 21.85 -5.88 14.41
CA GLY A 90 23.24 -5.70 14.02
C GLY A 90 23.68 -6.63 12.90
N ASP A 91 23.28 -7.90 12.98
CA ASP A 91 23.64 -8.93 11.97
C ASP A 91 22.93 -8.65 10.64
N ASP A 92 21.71 -8.13 10.68
CA ASP A 92 20.94 -7.76 9.50
C ASP A 92 21.62 -6.63 8.72
N VAL A 93 22.01 -5.56 9.40
CA VAL A 93 22.73 -4.43 8.81
C VAL A 93 24.14 -4.84 8.34
N ALA A 94 24.82 -5.75 9.05
CA ALA A 94 26.14 -6.25 8.69
C ALA A 94 26.14 -7.09 7.40
N PHE A 95 25.04 -7.75 7.07
CA PHE A 95 24.92 -8.67 5.93
C PHE A 95 25.36 -8.04 4.61
N GLY A 96 24.92 -6.80 4.32
CA GLY A 96 25.34 -6.08 3.11
C GLY A 96 26.85 -5.82 3.08
N CYS A 97 27.46 -5.46 4.22
CA CYS A 97 28.90 -5.26 4.32
C CYS A 97 29.67 -6.56 4.06
N GLU A 98 29.19 -7.69 4.57
CA GLU A 98 29.82 -9.00 4.37
C GLU A 98 29.79 -9.41 2.89
N ASN A 99 28.66 -9.24 2.22
CA ASN A 99 28.51 -9.51 0.79
C ASN A 99 29.40 -8.63 -0.09
N MET A 100 29.64 -7.39 0.34
CA MET A 100 30.57 -6.46 -0.33
C MET A 100 32.04 -6.68 0.06
N CYS A 101 32.34 -7.74 0.82
CA CYS A 101 33.70 -8.06 1.29
C CYS A 101 34.36 -6.90 2.06
N VAL A 102 33.61 -6.13 2.82
CA VAL A 102 34.13 -5.08 3.70
C VAL A 102 35.04 -5.72 4.76
N PRO A 103 36.26 -5.17 5.04
CA PRO A 103 37.14 -5.68 6.08
C PRO A 103 36.43 -5.78 7.43
N ARG A 104 36.63 -6.92 8.13
CA ARG A 104 35.89 -7.27 9.34
C ARG A 104 35.97 -6.21 10.46
N ASP A 105 37.11 -5.54 10.56
CA ASP A 105 37.36 -4.45 11.51
C ASP A 105 36.55 -3.19 11.21
N GLN A 106 36.05 -3.03 9.99
CA GLN A 106 35.26 -1.88 9.54
C GLN A 106 33.74 -2.15 9.61
N ILE A 107 33.29 -3.40 9.65
CA ILE A 107 31.85 -3.75 9.57
C ILE A 107 31.11 -3.12 10.75
N TRP A 108 31.47 -3.43 11.99
CA TRP A 108 30.74 -2.95 13.17
C TRP A 108 30.74 -1.43 13.33
N PRO A 109 31.84 -0.70 13.07
CA PRO A 109 31.80 0.75 13.02
C PRO A 109 30.81 1.31 12.00
N ARG A 110 30.75 0.71 10.79
CA ARG A 110 29.77 1.09 9.74
C ARG A 110 28.33 0.79 10.16
N VAL A 111 28.07 -0.37 10.73
CA VAL A 111 26.76 -0.78 11.25
C VAL A 111 26.26 0.24 12.30
N THR A 112 27.08 0.55 13.31
CA THR A 112 26.72 1.50 14.36
C THR A 112 26.47 2.90 13.81
N GLN A 113 27.31 3.34 12.87
CA GLN A 113 27.15 4.64 12.22
C GLN A 113 25.87 4.70 11.39
N ALA A 114 25.57 3.65 10.59
CA ALA A 114 24.38 3.59 9.74
C ALA A 114 23.09 3.59 10.58
N LEU A 115 23.04 2.80 11.66
CA LEU A 115 21.90 2.78 12.58
C LEU A 115 21.66 4.16 13.20
N ALA A 116 22.71 4.87 13.60
CA ALA A 116 22.60 6.23 14.13
C ALA A 116 22.10 7.23 13.05
N GLN A 117 22.55 7.11 11.80
CA GLN A 117 22.12 7.97 10.69
C GLN A 117 20.63 7.84 10.38
N VAL A 118 20.07 6.64 10.49
CA VAL A 118 18.64 6.40 10.27
C VAL A 118 17.78 6.59 11.53
N GLY A 119 18.38 6.97 12.66
CA GLY A 119 17.68 7.18 13.92
C GLY A 119 17.10 5.89 14.53
N LEU A 120 17.76 4.76 14.32
CA LEU A 120 17.39 3.48 14.91
C LEU A 120 18.31 3.19 16.11
N ASP A 121 17.95 3.74 17.27
CA ASP A 121 18.70 3.58 18.53
C ASP A 121 18.22 2.30 19.26
N LEU A 122 18.73 1.17 18.82
CA LEU A 122 18.43 -0.15 19.39
C LEU A 122 19.74 -0.93 19.62
N PRO A 123 19.77 -1.86 20.62
CA PRO A 123 20.87 -2.79 20.79
C PRO A 123 21.11 -3.61 19.52
N LEU A 124 22.37 -3.93 19.21
CA LEU A 124 22.72 -4.73 18.03
C LEU A 124 22.13 -6.16 18.08
N ASP A 125 21.89 -6.68 19.26
CA ASP A 125 21.29 -8.00 19.49
C ASP A 125 19.76 -7.97 19.62
N HIS A 126 19.12 -6.80 19.41
CA HIS A 126 17.67 -6.66 19.44
C HIS A 126 17.01 -7.52 18.36
N PRO A 127 15.94 -8.31 18.70
CA PRO A 127 15.26 -9.17 17.74
C PRO A 127 14.57 -8.36 16.62
N THR A 128 14.83 -8.71 15.36
CA THR A 128 14.18 -8.07 14.21
C THR A 128 12.68 -8.35 14.13
N SER A 129 12.22 -9.45 14.71
CA SER A 129 10.79 -9.81 14.80
C SER A 129 9.97 -8.87 15.69
N GLU A 130 10.61 -8.10 16.57
CA GLU A 130 9.95 -7.15 17.48
C GLU A 130 9.87 -5.74 16.90
N LEU A 131 10.47 -5.52 15.73
CA LEU A 131 10.46 -4.21 15.07
C LEU A 131 9.10 -3.90 14.44
N SER A 132 8.67 -2.64 14.57
CA SER A 132 7.55 -2.11 13.80
C SER A 132 7.91 -1.97 12.31
N GLY A 133 6.92 -1.86 11.41
CA GLY A 133 7.15 -1.69 9.98
C GLY A 133 8.07 -0.49 9.66
N GLY A 134 7.88 0.66 10.31
CA GLY A 134 8.75 1.82 10.14
C GLY A 134 10.18 1.60 10.67
N GLN A 135 10.36 0.79 11.73
CA GLN A 135 11.68 0.40 12.21
C GLN A 135 12.37 -0.57 11.25
N LYS A 136 11.65 -1.54 10.67
CA LYS A 136 12.18 -2.46 9.65
C LYS A 136 12.62 -1.69 8.40
N GLN A 137 11.88 -0.68 8.00
CA GLN A 137 12.25 0.16 6.86
C GLN A 137 13.53 0.97 7.13
N ARG A 138 13.68 1.51 8.34
CA ARG A 138 14.94 2.15 8.77
C ARG A 138 16.09 1.16 8.86
N LEU A 139 15.82 -0.09 9.27
CA LEU A 139 16.80 -1.18 9.28
C LEU A 139 17.32 -1.47 7.86
N ALA A 140 16.41 -1.63 6.89
CA ALA A 140 16.77 -1.83 5.49
C ALA A 140 17.63 -0.68 4.93
N LEU A 141 17.25 0.57 5.22
CA LEU A 141 18.04 1.74 4.85
C LEU A 141 19.41 1.74 5.51
N ALA A 142 19.51 1.36 6.79
CA ALA A 142 20.80 1.24 7.47
C ALA A 142 21.70 0.19 6.81
N GLY A 143 21.16 -0.94 6.37
CA GLY A 143 21.89 -1.95 5.60
C GLY A 143 22.48 -1.40 4.31
N VAL A 144 21.69 -0.66 3.53
CA VAL A 144 22.13 -0.02 2.28
C VAL A 144 23.22 1.03 2.53
N ILE A 145 23.09 1.83 3.60
CA ILE A 145 24.10 2.83 3.97
C ILE A 145 25.41 2.16 4.43
N ALA A 146 25.30 1.14 5.29
CA ALA A 146 26.46 0.45 5.86
C ALA A 146 27.33 -0.24 4.79
N MET A 147 26.70 -0.82 3.75
CA MET A 147 27.43 -1.40 2.63
C MET A 147 28.14 -0.36 1.76
N GLY A 148 27.81 0.92 1.92
CA GLY A 148 28.45 2.02 1.17
C GLY A 148 27.86 2.22 -0.22
N ALA A 149 26.55 2.08 -0.38
CA ALA A 149 25.87 2.30 -1.66
C ALA A 149 26.06 3.74 -2.17
N ASP A 150 26.48 3.87 -3.44
CA ASP A 150 26.58 5.16 -4.15
C ASP A 150 25.24 5.58 -4.76
N ILE A 151 24.37 4.60 -5.05
CA ILE A 151 23.06 4.77 -5.64
C ILE A 151 22.06 4.08 -4.71
N VAL A 152 21.08 4.82 -4.19
CA VAL A 152 20.03 4.29 -3.32
C VAL A 152 18.71 4.30 -4.06
N LEU A 153 18.10 3.13 -4.17
CA LEU A 153 16.87 2.89 -4.90
C LEU A 153 15.75 2.59 -3.89
N PHE A 154 14.63 3.27 -4.01
CA PHE A 154 13.47 3.07 -3.14
C PHE A 154 12.26 2.72 -3.98
N ASP A 155 11.64 1.58 -3.71
CA ASP A 155 10.37 1.19 -4.32
C ASP A 155 9.23 1.39 -3.31
N GLU A 156 8.51 2.50 -3.44
CA GLU A 156 7.38 2.92 -2.60
C GLU A 156 7.69 2.90 -1.09
N PRO A 157 8.73 3.62 -0.62
CA PRO A 157 9.22 3.51 0.76
C PRO A 157 8.25 4.07 1.80
N THR A 158 7.21 4.79 1.39
CA THR A 158 6.18 5.31 2.31
C THR A 158 4.90 4.49 2.31
N ALA A 159 4.88 3.39 1.55
CA ALA A 159 3.78 2.45 1.58
C ALA A 159 3.61 1.86 3.00
N ASN A 160 2.37 1.59 3.40
CA ASN A 160 2.00 1.01 4.69
C ASN A 160 2.25 1.88 5.95
N LEU A 161 2.50 3.19 5.78
CA LEU A 161 2.76 4.11 6.89
C LEU A 161 1.61 5.11 7.10
N ASP A 162 1.37 5.44 8.36
CA ASP A 162 0.51 6.57 8.70
C ASP A 162 1.19 7.91 8.35
N PRO A 163 0.46 9.04 8.34
CA PRO A 163 1.02 10.33 7.94
C PRO A 163 2.23 10.78 8.75
N ASP A 164 2.33 10.41 10.03
CA ASP A 164 3.48 10.70 10.88
C ASP A 164 4.68 9.86 10.48
N GLY A 165 4.46 8.55 10.27
CA GLY A 165 5.47 7.62 9.76
C GLY A 165 6.01 8.02 8.39
N VAL A 166 5.13 8.47 7.48
CA VAL A 166 5.55 8.99 6.18
C VAL A 166 6.54 10.16 6.34
N ARG A 167 6.19 11.17 7.18
CA ARG A 167 7.06 12.32 7.42
C ARG A 167 8.41 11.90 8.02
N GLU A 168 8.40 10.99 8.98
CA GLU A 168 9.61 10.46 9.61
C GLU A 168 10.52 9.75 8.61
N VAL A 169 9.97 8.85 7.79
CA VAL A 169 10.74 8.08 6.79
C VAL A 169 11.32 9.01 5.72
N VAL A 170 10.54 9.92 5.15
CA VAL A 170 11.03 10.88 4.15
C VAL A 170 12.15 11.75 4.73
N SER A 171 11.99 12.25 5.95
CA SER A 171 13.03 13.05 6.62
C SER A 171 14.31 12.24 6.85
N ASN A 172 14.20 10.99 7.27
CA ASN A 172 15.35 10.12 7.52
C ASN A 172 16.08 9.76 6.22
N ILE A 173 15.36 9.42 5.15
CA ILE A 173 15.91 9.14 3.82
C ILE A 173 16.63 10.39 3.30
N SER A 174 15.98 11.55 3.32
CA SER A 174 16.56 12.80 2.81
C SER A 174 17.85 13.15 3.54
N ARG A 175 17.86 13.06 4.88
CA ARG A 175 19.05 13.31 5.71
C ARG A 175 20.18 12.34 5.39
N ALA A 176 19.86 11.04 5.23
CA ALA A 176 20.85 10.02 4.92
C ALA A 176 21.48 10.27 3.54
N VAL A 177 20.67 10.57 2.52
CA VAL A 177 21.12 10.88 1.17
C VAL A 177 21.97 12.16 1.15
N GLU A 178 21.54 13.23 1.83
CA GLU A 178 22.33 14.48 1.96
C GLU A 178 23.67 14.24 2.65
N THR A 179 23.70 13.42 3.70
CA THR A 179 24.93 13.14 4.47
C THR A 179 25.92 12.30 3.66
N THR A 180 25.44 11.34 2.89
CA THR A 180 26.29 10.43 2.08
C THR A 180 26.64 11.00 0.72
N GLY A 181 25.86 11.93 0.19
CA GLY A 181 25.97 12.42 -1.18
C GLY A 181 25.57 11.36 -2.23
N ALA A 182 24.86 10.32 -1.84
CA ALA A 182 24.41 9.26 -2.71
C ALA A 182 23.40 9.77 -3.75
N THR A 183 23.38 9.15 -4.92
CA THR A 183 22.30 9.33 -5.90
C THR A 183 21.05 8.63 -5.40
N MET A 184 19.92 9.30 -5.44
CA MET A 184 18.63 8.77 -4.98
C MET A 184 17.66 8.59 -6.15
N ILE A 185 17.05 7.43 -6.26
CA ILE A 185 15.93 7.20 -7.17
C ILE A 185 14.79 6.62 -6.33
N VAL A 186 13.70 7.35 -6.21
CA VAL A 186 12.53 6.92 -5.44
C VAL A 186 11.32 6.76 -6.35
N VAL A 187 10.66 5.62 -6.28
CA VAL A 187 9.35 5.37 -6.91
C VAL A 187 8.28 5.70 -5.90
N GLU A 188 7.32 6.51 -6.30
CA GLU A 188 6.17 6.85 -5.48
C GLU A 188 4.95 7.20 -6.32
N HIS A 189 3.76 7.10 -5.70
CA HIS A 189 2.51 7.50 -6.33
C HIS A 189 2.04 8.89 -5.91
N ARG A 190 2.47 9.38 -4.73
CA ARG A 190 2.09 10.70 -4.18
C ARG A 190 3.24 11.69 -4.34
N VAL A 191 3.15 12.54 -5.35
CA VAL A 191 4.18 13.55 -5.67
C VAL A 191 4.42 14.51 -4.51
N SER A 192 3.35 14.95 -3.81
CA SER A 192 3.45 15.89 -2.69
C SER A 192 4.38 15.45 -1.57
N THR A 193 4.52 14.14 -1.37
CA THR A 193 5.38 13.55 -0.34
C THR A 193 6.87 13.84 -0.59
N TRP A 194 7.28 13.89 -1.86
CA TRP A 194 8.69 13.95 -2.26
C TRP A 194 9.10 15.24 -2.97
N LEU A 195 8.15 16.08 -3.37
CA LEU A 195 8.40 17.24 -4.24
C LEU A 195 9.49 18.20 -3.72
N ASP A 196 9.59 18.37 -2.41
CA ASP A 196 10.60 19.24 -1.77
C ASP A 196 11.92 18.50 -1.46
N HIS A 197 11.99 17.20 -1.73
CA HIS A 197 13.13 16.32 -1.44
C HIS A 197 13.86 15.82 -2.68
N VAL A 198 13.34 16.14 -3.88
CA VAL A 198 13.89 15.69 -5.16
C VAL A 198 14.21 16.87 -6.07
N ASP A 199 15.21 16.68 -6.94
CA ASP A 199 15.62 17.69 -7.89
C ASP A 199 14.90 17.53 -9.23
N ARG A 200 14.60 16.29 -9.61
CA ARG A 200 14.10 15.91 -10.93
C ARG A 200 12.99 14.88 -10.83
N ILE A 201 12.05 14.95 -11.76
CA ILE A 201 11.04 13.93 -12.00
C ILE A 201 11.29 13.29 -13.37
N ILE A 202 11.26 11.96 -13.40
CA ILE A 202 11.17 11.15 -14.61
C ILE A 202 9.82 10.43 -14.54
N ALA A 203 8.96 10.64 -15.53
CA ALA A 203 7.66 9.98 -15.60
C ALA A 203 7.63 8.97 -16.74
N LEU A 204 7.22 7.74 -16.44
CA LEU A 204 7.00 6.69 -17.43
C LEU A 204 5.53 6.64 -17.84
N GLY A 205 5.31 6.60 -19.16
CA GLY A 205 4.01 6.34 -19.74
C GLY A 205 3.55 4.88 -19.58
N PRO A 206 2.26 4.60 -19.83
CA PRO A 206 1.71 3.24 -19.74
C PRO A 206 2.30 2.27 -20.80
N ASP A 207 2.98 2.80 -21.81
CA ASP A 207 3.70 2.06 -22.84
C ASP A 207 5.17 1.74 -22.47
N GLY A 208 5.61 2.12 -21.27
CA GLY A 208 6.98 1.91 -20.78
C GLY A 208 8.02 2.86 -21.36
N ARG A 209 7.60 4.00 -21.96
CA ARG A 209 8.47 5.06 -22.48
C ARG A 209 8.55 6.23 -21.51
N VAL A 210 9.59 7.05 -21.63
CA VAL A 210 9.65 8.33 -20.91
C VAL A 210 8.58 9.28 -21.47
N LEU A 211 7.64 9.67 -20.61
CA LEU A 211 6.60 10.65 -20.91
C LEU A 211 7.07 12.08 -20.63
N ALA A 212 7.73 12.28 -19.49
CA ALA A 212 8.26 13.57 -19.08
C ALA A 212 9.56 13.37 -18.29
N ASP A 213 10.47 14.33 -18.44
CA ASP A 213 11.78 14.32 -17.78
C ASP A 213 12.27 15.76 -17.59
N GLY A 214 12.61 16.14 -16.37
CA GLY A 214 13.12 17.48 -16.08
C GLY A 214 13.04 17.88 -14.60
N PRO A 215 13.35 19.16 -14.27
CA PRO A 215 13.23 19.68 -12.92
C PRO A 215 11.83 19.42 -12.35
N ALA A 216 11.76 18.97 -11.09
CA ALA A 216 10.55 18.43 -10.50
C ALA A 216 9.33 19.38 -10.63
N ARG A 217 9.52 20.65 -10.27
CA ARG A 217 8.43 21.65 -10.33
C ARG A 217 8.00 21.96 -11.75
N ASP A 218 8.92 21.93 -12.74
CA ASP A 218 8.61 22.18 -14.15
C ASP A 218 7.78 21.06 -14.76
N VAL A 219 8.13 19.80 -14.44
CA VAL A 219 7.36 18.63 -14.89
C VAL A 219 5.94 18.69 -14.34
N ILE A 220 5.76 19.00 -13.05
CA ILE A 220 4.44 19.13 -12.45
C ILE A 220 3.64 20.28 -13.09
N ALA A 221 4.24 21.43 -13.32
CA ALA A 221 3.57 22.59 -13.95
C ALA A 221 3.13 22.29 -15.38
N LYS A 222 3.92 21.52 -16.16
CA LYS A 222 3.64 21.25 -17.58
C LYS A 222 2.78 20.01 -17.80
N HIS A 223 3.01 18.96 -17.03
CA HIS A 223 2.43 17.62 -17.24
C HIS A 223 1.52 17.16 -16.09
N GLY A 224 1.30 18.00 -15.06
CA GLY A 224 0.56 17.57 -13.85
C GLY A 224 -0.85 17.05 -14.16
N ARG A 225 -1.56 17.64 -15.10
CA ARG A 225 -2.90 17.15 -15.52
C ARG A 225 -2.81 15.78 -16.19
N GLU A 226 -1.92 15.61 -17.15
CA GLU A 226 -1.68 14.34 -17.86
C GLU A 226 -1.27 13.22 -16.89
N LEU A 227 -0.36 13.53 -15.95
CA LEU A 227 0.06 12.61 -14.90
C LEU A 227 -1.11 12.20 -13.98
N SER A 228 -1.99 13.15 -13.66
CA SER A 228 -3.20 12.85 -12.85
C SER A 228 -4.19 11.95 -13.60
N GLU A 229 -4.35 12.14 -14.90
CA GLU A 229 -5.18 11.28 -15.76
C GLU A 229 -4.61 9.87 -15.88
N LEU A 230 -3.29 9.70 -15.74
CA LEU A 230 -2.60 8.41 -15.66
C LEU A 230 -2.62 7.76 -14.27
N GLY A 231 -3.31 8.37 -13.31
CA GLY A 231 -3.47 7.79 -11.97
C GLY A 231 -2.43 8.23 -10.94
N ILE A 232 -1.59 9.21 -11.24
CA ILE A 232 -0.59 9.74 -10.32
C ILE A 232 -1.23 10.84 -9.45
N TRP A 233 -0.93 10.82 -8.15
CA TRP A 233 -1.35 11.84 -7.21
C TRP A 233 -0.47 13.08 -7.35
N VAL A 234 -0.99 14.10 -8.03
CA VAL A 234 -0.31 15.38 -8.27
C VAL A 234 -0.95 16.46 -7.40
N PRO A 235 -0.16 17.31 -6.71
CA PRO A 235 -0.69 18.44 -5.95
C PRO A 235 -1.63 19.32 -6.79
N GLU A 236 -2.64 19.91 -6.15
CA GLU A 236 -3.62 20.83 -6.76
C GLU A 236 -4.54 20.18 -7.83
N ASN A 237 -4.44 18.85 -8.03
CA ASN A 237 -5.29 18.10 -8.96
C ASN A 237 -6.17 17.07 -8.22
N ASP A 238 -6.76 17.46 -7.10
CA ASP A 238 -7.69 16.60 -6.37
C ASP A 238 -8.85 16.17 -7.27
N PRO A 239 -9.25 14.89 -7.24
CA PRO A 239 -10.38 14.43 -8.03
C PRO A 239 -11.68 15.04 -7.53
N GLN A 240 -12.60 15.28 -8.44
CA GLN A 240 -13.98 15.61 -8.08
C GLN A 240 -14.70 14.33 -7.65
N LEU A 241 -14.98 14.21 -6.37
CA LEU A 241 -15.62 13.06 -5.74
C LEU A 241 -16.87 13.50 -4.98
N PRO A 242 -17.83 12.59 -4.77
CA PRO A 242 -18.96 12.86 -3.91
C PRO A 242 -18.49 13.29 -2.52
N ALA A 243 -19.14 14.25 -1.92
CA ALA A 243 -18.90 14.63 -0.53
C ALA A 243 -19.62 13.68 0.43
N ALA A 244 -19.08 13.55 1.65
CA ALA A 244 -19.76 12.86 2.74
C ALA A 244 -21.12 13.49 3.01
N LEU A 245 -22.11 12.69 3.33
CA LEU A 245 -23.47 13.11 3.58
C LEU A 245 -23.76 13.06 5.09
N THR A 246 -24.56 13.98 5.58
CA THR A 246 -25.09 13.85 6.94
C THR A 246 -26.15 12.73 6.92
N PRO A 247 -26.02 11.69 7.77
CA PRO A 247 -27.01 10.62 7.81
C PRO A 247 -28.41 11.18 8.06
N THR A 248 -29.33 10.92 7.13
CA THR A 248 -30.73 11.40 7.22
C THR A 248 -31.60 10.43 7.97
N HIS A 249 -31.17 9.20 8.19
CA HIS A 249 -31.90 8.17 8.91
C HIS A 249 -31.47 8.10 10.38
N SER A 250 -32.45 7.99 11.26
CA SER A 250 -32.24 7.80 12.71
C SER A 250 -31.95 6.36 13.09
N ASP A 251 -32.07 5.43 12.14
CA ASP A 251 -31.91 4.00 12.39
C ASP A 251 -30.44 3.63 12.59
N THR A 252 -30.18 2.79 13.56
CA THR A 252 -28.88 2.30 13.90
C THR A 252 -28.69 0.88 13.36
N ALA A 253 -27.62 0.61 12.64
CA ALA A 253 -27.26 -0.72 12.16
C ALA A 253 -26.57 -1.54 13.26
N ILE A 254 -25.66 -0.93 14.00
CA ILE A 254 -24.87 -1.59 15.05
C ILE A 254 -24.75 -0.67 16.27
N HIS A 255 -24.98 -1.22 17.45
CA HIS A 255 -24.73 -0.60 18.75
C HIS A 255 -23.51 -1.26 19.41
N ALA A 256 -22.50 -0.47 19.77
CA ALA A 256 -21.42 -0.87 20.66
C ALA A 256 -21.73 -0.37 22.07
N ARG A 257 -21.87 -1.25 23.04
CA ARG A 257 -22.25 -0.93 24.43
C ARG A 257 -21.13 -1.32 25.39
N GLU A 258 -20.44 -0.32 25.94
CA GLU A 258 -19.30 -0.52 26.87
C GLU A 258 -18.31 -1.56 26.38
N LEU A 259 -18.02 -1.56 25.08
CA LEU A 259 -17.30 -2.59 24.36
C LEU A 259 -15.81 -2.47 24.64
N ALA A 260 -15.24 -3.39 25.44
CA ALA A 260 -13.82 -3.48 25.66
C ALA A 260 -13.18 -4.44 24.66
N VAL A 261 -12.23 -3.97 23.87
CA VAL A 261 -11.58 -4.72 22.78
C VAL A 261 -10.09 -4.87 23.01
N GLY A 262 -9.53 -5.99 22.58
CA GLY A 262 -8.10 -6.32 22.70
C GLY A 262 -7.86 -7.80 22.43
N TRP A 263 -6.62 -8.22 22.27
CA TRP A 263 -6.26 -9.64 22.14
C TRP A 263 -6.02 -10.28 23.52
N ASN A 264 -4.96 -9.89 24.19
CA ASN A 264 -4.60 -10.44 25.51
C ASN A 264 -5.06 -9.52 26.66
N GLN A 265 -5.11 -8.22 26.38
CA GLN A 265 -5.51 -7.19 27.33
C GLN A 265 -6.42 -6.19 26.63
N PRO A 266 -7.37 -5.57 27.32
CA PRO A 266 -8.19 -4.52 26.74
C PRO A 266 -7.34 -3.29 26.39
N LEU A 267 -7.47 -2.83 25.12
CA LEU A 267 -6.80 -1.63 24.63
C LEU A 267 -7.66 -0.38 24.87
N GLY A 268 -8.96 -0.53 25.00
CA GLY A 268 -9.92 0.55 25.25
C GLY A 268 -11.32 0.04 25.44
N THR A 269 -12.20 0.90 25.96
CA THR A 269 -13.64 0.65 26.11
C THR A 269 -14.41 1.70 25.31
N TYR A 270 -15.33 1.26 24.46
CA TYR A 270 -16.01 2.12 23.48
C TYR A 270 -17.52 1.98 23.58
N GLY A 271 -18.23 3.11 23.40
CA GLY A 271 -19.68 3.15 23.32
C GLY A 271 -20.11 4.10 22.22
N PHE A 272 -20.72 3.56 21.16
CA PHE A 272 -21.18 4.35 20.02
C PHE A 272 -22.22 3.57 19.19
N ASP A 273 -22.90 4.29 18.32
CA ASP A 273 -23.88 3.76 17.38
C ASP A 273 -23.37 3.95 15.95
N ILE A 274 -23.57 2.96 15.07
CA ILE A 274 -23.27 3.04 13.63
C ILE A 274 -24.61 3.20 12.91
N PRO A 275 -24.84 4.33 12.19
CA PRO A 275 -26.08 4.55 11.45
C PRO A 275 -26.25 3.53 10.32
N ALA A 276 -27.50 3.11 10.08
CA ALA A 276 -27.84 2.24 8.96
C ALA A 276 -27.78 2.99 7.61
N GLY A 277 -27.27 2.34 6.57
CA GLY A 277 -27.20 2.90 5.22
C GLY A 277 -26.31 4.15 5.13
N ALA A 278 -25.31 4.26 6.00
CA ALA A 278 -24.35 5.36 6.04
C ALA A 278 -22.93 4.82 6.11
N SER A 279 -21.96 5.65 5.74
CA SER A 279 -20.54 5.33 5.87
C SER A 279 -19.98 5.92 7.16
N THR A 280 -19.46 5.05 8.05
CA THR A 280 -18.81 5.44 9.29
C THR A 280 -17.31 5.23 9.18
N VAL A 281 -16.51 6.26 9.46
CA VAL A 281 -15.05 6.17 9.46
C VAL A 281 -14.52 6.17 10.90
N ILE A 282 -13.71 5.17 11.22
CA ILE A 282 -13.01 5.05 12.50
C ILE A 282 -11.58 5.56 12.32
N THR A 283 -11.19 6.55 13.10
CA THR A 283 -9.86 7.17 13.07
C THR A 283 -9.14 7.00 14.41
N GLY A 284 -7.84 7.26 14.45
CA GLY A 284 -7.03 7.20 15.67
C GLY A 284 -5.59 6.75 15.38
N ALA A 285 -4.68 6.94 16.32
CA ALA A 285 -3.27 6.57 16.17
C ALA A 285 -3.08 5.06 15.98
N ASN A 286 -1.94 4.66 15.42
CA ASN A 286 -1.58 3.24 15.31
C ASN A 286 -1.45 2.61 16.71
N GLY A 287 -1.79 1.31 16.82
CA GLY A 287 -1.79 0.59 18.10
C GLY A 287 -2.99 0.85 19.02
N LYS A 288 -3.93 1.76 18.66
CA LYS A 288 -5.15 2.03 19.46
C LYS A 288 -6.23 0.95 19.35
N GLY A 289 -5.97 -0.13 18.62
CA GLY A 289 -6.93 -1.24 18.52
C GLY A 289 -8.04 -1.04 17.50
N LYS A 290 -7.86 -0.17 16.49
CA LYS A 290 -8.85 0.07 15.42
C LYS A 290 -9.26 -1.23 14.72
N SER A 291 -8.29 -2.00 14.20
CA SER A 291 -8.55 -3.28 13.51
C SER A 291 -9.19 -4.32 14.46
N THR A 292 -8.76 -4.35 15.72
CA THR A 292 -9.36 -5.21 16.75
C THR A 292 -10.82 -4.84 17.01
N LEU A 293 -11.11 -3.55 17.07
CA LEU A 293 -12.49 -3.05 17.20
C LEU A 293 -13.33 -3.46 15.98
N LEU A 294 -12.79 -3.28 14.77
CA LEU A 294 -13.49 -3.65 13.53
C LEU A 294 -13.82 -5.14 13.49
N LEU A 295 -12.86 -6.01 13.85
CA LEU A 295 -13.05 -7.46 13.95
C LEU A 295 -14.12 -7.82 15.00
N THR A 296 -14.14 -7.11 16.14
CA THR A 296 -15.12 -7.35 17.20
C THR A 296 -16.53 -6.93 16.77
N LEU A 297 -16.67 -5.77 16.09
CA LEU A 297 -17.95 -5.32 15.53
C LEU A 297 -18.48 -6.29 14.47
N ALA A 298 -17.59 -6.89 13.68
CA ALA A 298 -17.94 -7.88 12.67
C ALA A 298 -18.24 -9.28 13.24
N GLY A 299 -18.14 -9.49 14.55
CA GLY A 299 -18.36 -10.80 15.18
C GLY A 299 -17.27 -11.83 14.91
N LEU A 300 -16.06 -11.39 14.47
CA LEU A 300 -14.90 -12.24 14.19
C LEU A 300 -13.98 -12.39 15.41
N LEU A 301 -14.07 -11.47 16.37
CA LEU A 301 -13.27 -11.49 17.59
C LEU A 301 -14.18 -11.24 18.82
N PRO A 302 -14.07 -12.01 19.90
CA PRO A 302 -14.83 -11.75 21.11
C PRO A 302 -14.37 -10.48 21.81
N ALA A 303 -15.30 -9.73 22.39
CA ALA A 303 -14.99 -8.63 23.28
C ALA A 303 -14.52 -9.12 24.65
N HIS A 304 -13.68 -8.36 25.34
CA HIS A 304 -13.33 -8.63 26.75
C HIS A 304 -14.53 -8.36 27.69
N SER A 305 -15.29 -7.32 27.40
CA SER A 305 -16.54 -6.99 28.11
C SER A 305 -17.43 -6.13 27.20
N GLY A 306 -18.66 -5.87 27.66
CA GLY A 306 -19.67 -5.18 26.85
C GLY A 306 -20.29 -6.08 25.80
N ARG A 307 -20.93 -5.48 24.80
CA ARG A 307 -21.62 -6.23 23.73
C ARG A 307 -21.76 -5.44 22.46
N VAL A 308 -21.86 -6.17 21.35
CA VAL A 308 -22.28 -5.67 20.03
C VAL A 308 -23.72 -6.09 19.79
N GLU A 309 -24.57 -5.15 19.44
CA GLU A 309 -25.98 -5.42 19.10
C GLU A 309 -26.26 -4.94 17.68
N VAL A 310 -26.63 -5.88 16.81
CA VAL A 310 -26.99 -5.61 15.42
C VAL A 310 -28.49 -5.40 15.30
N ALA A 311 -28.92 -4.49 14.46
CA ALA A 311 -30.34 -4.20 14.22
C ALA A 311 -31.12 -5.44 13.80
N HIS A 312 -32.39 -5.54 14.23
CA HIS A 312 -33.25 -6.71 13.98
C HIS A 312 -33.48 -6.98 12.48
N ASN A 313 -33.56 -5.95 11.64
CA ASN A 313 -33.69 -6.08 10.19
C ASN A 313 -32.46 -6.72 9.53
N ILE A 314 -31.26 -6.49 10.06
CA ILE A 314 -30.02 -7.13 9.63
C ILE A 314 -29.92 -8.54 10.23
N ALA A 315 -30.24 -8.71 11.52
CA ALA A 315 -30.20 -10.01 12.19
C ALA A 315 -31.23 -11.02 11.60
N ARG A 316 -32.34 -10.56 11.03
CA ARG A 316 -33.36 -11.37 10.36
C ARG A 316 -33.77 -12.61 11.19
N GLY A 317 -34.08 -12.37 12.47
CA GLY A 317 -34.52 -13.42 13.41
C GLY A 317 -33.40 -14.21 14.10
N LEU A 318 -32.14 -13.93 13.79
CA LEU A 318 -30.99 -14.42 14.56
C LEU A 318 -30.79 -13.62 15.85
N HIS A 319 -29.89 -14.08 16.69
CA HIS A 319 -29.44 -13.32 17.86
C HIS A 319 -28.82 -11.98 17.41
N THR A 320 -29.03 -10.90 18.15
CA THR A 320 -28.49 -9.57 17.81
C THR A 320 -26.97 -9.47 17.95
N ASP A 321 -26.32 -10.36 18.69
CA ASP A 321 -24.88 -10.46 18.81
C ASP A 321 -24.30 -11.28 17.66
N PRO A 322 -23.52 -10.68 16.72
CA PRO A 322 -23.00 -11.36 15.54
C PRO A 322 -21.97 -12.43 15.86
N LEU A 323 -21.31 -12.37 17.03
CA LEU A 323 -20.36 -13.42 17.47
C LEU A 323 -21.04 -14.79 17.60
N ARG A 324 -22.35 -14.82 17.78
CA ARG A 324 -23.14 -16.07 17.91
C ARG A 324 -23.64 -16.63 16.59
N TRP A 325 -23.37 -15.94 15.48
CA TRP A 325 -23.81 -16.38 14.15
C TRP A 325 -22.87 -17.45 13.60
N LYS A 326 -23.42 -18.39 12.85
CA LYS A 326 -22.61 -19.33 12.07
C LYS A 326 -21.94 -18.60 10.91
N SER A 327 -20.82 -19.12 10.42
CA SER A 327 -20.05 -18.51 9.32
C SER A 327 -20.91 -18.20 8.09
N LYS A 328 -21.84 -19.09 7.71
CA LYS A 328 -22.77 -18.88 6.60
C LYS A 328 -23.77 -17.74 6.85
N GLU A 329 -24.23 -17.60 8.09
CA GLU A 329 -25.15 -16.52 8.51
C GLU A 329 -24.42 -15.17 8.53
N LEU A 330 -23.16 -15.18 8.99
CA LEU A 330 -22.30 -14.01 9.04
C LEU A 330 -21.97 -13.53 7.63
N SER A 331 -21.46 -14.41 6.75
CA SER A 331 -21.05 -14.06 5.39
C SER A 331 -22.19 -13.59 4.48
N SER A 332 -23.45 -13.94 4.79
CA SER A 332 -24.62 -13.47 4.05
C SER A 332 -25.08 -12.04 4.45
N ARG A 333 -24.54 -11.47 5.53
CA ARG A 333 -24.92 -10.17 6.08
C ARG A 333 -23.77 -9.21 6.16
N PHE A 334 -22.58 -9.73 6.46
CA PHE A 334 -21.37 -8.98 6.69
C PHE A 334 -20.31 -9.31 5.66
N GLY A 335 -19.69 -8.28 5.10
CA GLY A 335 -18.48 -8.38 4.33
C GLY A 335 -17.31 -7.80 5.13
N PHE A 336 -16.14 -8.44 5.09
CA PHE A 336 -14.95 -7.97 5.78
C PHE A 336 -13.74 -7.95 4.83
N VAL A 337 -13.10 -6.80 4.70
CA VAL A 337 -11.84 -6.62 3.95
C VAL A 337 -10.72 -6.42 4.97
N PHE A 338 -9.79 -7.38 4.99
CA PHE A 338 -8.63 -7.34 5.89
C PHE A 338 -7.58 -6.34 5.44
N GLN A 339 -6.76 -5.85 6.37
CA GLN A 339 -5.63 -4.98 6.08
C GLN A 339 -4.63 -5.66 5.14
N ASP A 340 -4.37 -6.95 5.31
CA ASP A 340 -3.64 -7.77 4.35
C ASP A 340 -4.62 -8.56 3.47
N PRO A 341 -4.70 -8.24 2.16
CA PRO A 341 -5.62 -8.91 1.24
C PRO A 341 -5.38 -10.41 1.10
N GLU A 342 -4.13 -10.87 1.27
CA GLU A 342 -3.77 -12.27 1.05
C GLU A 342 -4.44 -13.21 2.06
N HIS A 343 -4.79 -12.70 3.24
CA HIS A 343 -5.54 -13.48 4.25
C HIS A 343 -6.95 -13.87 3.79
N GLN A 344 -7.43 -13.32 2.69
CA GLN A 344 -8.76 -13.56 2.15
C GLN A 344 -8.78 -14.57 1.00
N PHE A 345 -7.64 -14.77 0.31
CA PHE A 345 -7.60 -15.52 -0.93
C PHE A 345 -7.48 -17.03 -0.70
N VAL A 346 -8.35 -17.78 -1.39
CA VAL A 346 -8.44 -19.25 -1.27
C VAL A 346 -8.44 -19.97 -2.62
N ALA A 347 -8.62 -19.26 -3.74
CA ALA A 347 -8.72 -19.85 -5.07
C ALA A 347 -7.41 -19.74 -5.86
N ALA A 348 -7.31 -20.54 -6.95
CA ALA A 348 -6.13 -20.57 -7.80
C ALA A 348 -6.10 -19.41 -8.82
N THR A 349 -7.25 -18.87 -9.19
CA THR A 349 -7.38 -17.75 -10.14
C THR A 349 -8.25 -16.63 -9.59
N VAL A 350 -8.03 -15.41 -10.08
CA VAL A 350 -8.86 -14.23 -9.76
C VAL A 350 -10.33 -14.48 -10.06
N ARG A 351 -10.63 -15.11 -11.18
CA ARG A 351 -12.00 -15.45 -11.57
C ARG A 351 -12.66 -16.43 -10.59
N GLU A 352 -11.94 -17.46 -10.18
CA GLU A 352 -12.43 -18.42 -9.20
C GLU A 352 -12.61 -17.77 -7.83
N GLU A 353 -11.68 -16.90 -7.42
CA GLU A 353 -11.76 -16.15 -6.16
C GLU A 353 -13.05 -15.33 -6.10
N MET A 354 -13.39 -14.64 -7.19
CA MET A 354 -14.65 -13.88 -7.29
C MET A 354 -15.90 -14.74 -7.21
N ARG A 355 -15.78 -16.03 -7.42
CA ARG A 355 -16.89 -17.01 -7.47
C ARG A 355 -17.00 -17.88 -6.22
N VAL A 356 -16.10 -17.73 -5.28
CA VAL A 356 -16.10 -18.52 -4.04
C VAL A 356 -17.44 -18.35 -3.31
N GLY A 357 -18.12 -19.47 -3.05
CA GLY A 357 -19.38 -19.48 -2.34
C GLY A 357 -20.61 -18.98 -3.11
N LEU A 358 -20.46 -18.63 -4.39
CA LEU A 358 -21.57 -18.21 -5.24
C LEU A 358 -22.28 -19.41 -5.90
N HIS A 359 -23.61 -19.40 -5.87
CA HIS A 359 -24.45 -20.42 -6.48
C HIS A 359 -25.52 -19.84 -7.43
N ASP A 360 -25.65 -18.52 -7.49
CA ASP A 360 -26.67 -17.82 -8.28
C ASP A 360 -26.06 -17.14 -9.51
N HIS A 361 -26.74 -17.29 -10.66
CA HIS A 361 -26.33 -16.65 -11.93
C HIS A 361 -26.23 -15.11 -11.84
N ASN A 362 -27.06 -14.46 -11.04
CA ASN A 362 -27.03 -13.01 -10.88
C ASN A 362 -25.72 -12.57 -10.19
N HIS A 363 -25.25 -13.33 -9.20
CA HIS A 363 -23.98 -13.04 -8.53
C HIS A 363 -22.79 -13.30 -9.47
N LEU A 364 -22.85 -14.28 -10.36
CA LEU A 364 -21.80 -14.52 -11.35
C LEU A 364 -21.67 -13.37 -12.34
N ALA A 365 -22.80 -12.84 -12.85
CA ALA A 365 -22.78 -11.66 -13.73
C ALA A 365 -22.23 -10.42 -13.01
N ARG A 366 -22.58 -10.26 -11.72
CA ARG A 366 -22.06 -9.18 -10.89
C ARG A 366 -20.56 -9.31 -10.63
N ALA A 367 -20.05 -10.54 -10.45
CA ALA A 367 -18.62 -10.79 -10.30
C ALA A 367 -17.82 -10.32 -11.52
N ASP A 368 -18.28 -10.66 -12.73
CA ASP A 368 -17.64 -10.23 -13.97
C ASP A 368 -17.68 -8.69 -14.14
N LEU A 369 -18.81 -8.04 -13.81
CA LEU A 369 -18.94 -6.58 -13.82
C LEU A 369 -17.98 -5.90 -12.81
N LEU A 370 -17.84 -6.44 -11.59
CA LEU A 370 -16.91 -5.91 -10.60
C LEU A 370 -15.45 -6.06 -11.02
N LEU A 371 -15.09 -7.17 -11.66
CA LEU A 371 -13.75 -7.34 -12.25
C LEU A 371 -13.45 -6.23 -13.28
N GLU A 372 -14.40 -5.94 -14.17
CA GLU A 372 -14.24 -4.89 -15.17
C GLU A 372 -14.12 -3.50 -14.51
N ARG A 373 -15.05 -3.14 -13.62
CA ARG A 373 -15.05 -1.84 -12.90
C ARG A 373 -13.76 -1.60 -12.12
N LEU A 374 -13.23 -2.64 -11.47
CA LEU A 374 -11.99 -2.56 -10.69
C LEU A 374 -10.74 -2.88 -11.53
N ARG A 375 -10.88 -2.97 -12.87
CA ARG A 375 -9.76 -3.20 -13.83
C ARG A 375 -8.95 -4.46 -13.51
N LEU A 376 -9.63 -5.54 -13.17
CA LEU A 376 -9.05 -6.86 -12.90
C LEU A 376 -9.43 -7.89 -13.96
N ASP A 377 -10.27 -7.56 -14.93
CA ASP A 377 -10.76 -8.42 -16.01
C ASP A 377 -9.63 -9.08 -16.79
N HIS A 378 -8.59 -8.30 -17.13
CA HIS A 378 -7.41 -8.78 -17.85
C HIS A 378 -6.51 -9.71 -17.02
N LEU A 379 -6.74 -9.81 -15.71
CA LEU A 379 -6.03 -10.66 -14.76
C LEU A 379 -6.89 -11.86 -14.29
N ALA A 380 -8.04 -12.07 -14.90
CA ALA A 380 -9.01 -13.08 -14.46
C ALA A 380 -8.43 -14.48 -14.30
N GLU A 381 -7.47 -14.86 -15.15
CA GLU A 381 -6.81 -16.17 -15.13
C GLU A 381 -5.47 -16.16 -14.33
N ALA A 382 -5.08 -15.00 -13.75
CA ALA A 382 -3.88 -14.91 -12.93
C ALA A 382 -4.11 -15.49 -11.53
N ASN A 383 -3.04 -15.95 -10.90
CA ASN A 383 -3.10 -16.35 -9.49
C ASN A 383 -3.19 -15.10 -8.60
N PRO A 384 -4.14 -15.03 -7.63
CA PRO A 384 -4.32 -13.89 -6.74
C PRO A 384 -3.05 -13.45 -6.01
N PHE A 385 -2.20 -14.41 -5.61
CA PHE A 385 -0.96 -14.12 -4.90
C PHE A 385 0.14 -13.49 -5.76
N THR A 386 0.03 -13.57 -7.10
CA THR A 386 0.99 -12.94 -8.04
C THR A 386 0.61 -11.52 -8.41
N LEU A 387 -0.51 -11.01 -7.93
CA LEU A 387 -0.98 -9.65 -8.18
C LEU A 387 -0.12 -8.63 -7.42
N SER A 388 -0.06 -7.39 -7.94
CA SER A 388 0.51 -6.28 -7.17
C SER A 388 -0.34 -5.96 -5.93
N GLY A 389 0.23 -5.31 -4.92
CA GLY A 389 -0.48 -4.96 -3.68
C GLY A 389 -1.80 -4.23 -3.93
N GLY A 390 -1.81 -3.24 -4.84
CA GLY A 390 -3.03 -2.53 -5.23
C GLY A 390 -4.06 -3.42 -5.95
N GLN A 391 -3.62 -4.37 -6.79
CA GLN A 391 -4.51 -5.33 -7.45
C GLN A 391 -5.11 -6.31 -6.44
N LYS A 392 -4.31 -6.81 -5.48
CA LYS A 392 -4.78 -7.65 -4.38
C LYS A 392 -5.85 -6.95 -3.56
N ARG A 393 -5.63 -5.67 -3.23
CA ARG A 393 -6.60 -4.86 -2.47
C ARG A 393 -7.92 -4.70 -3.23
N ARG A 394 -7.86 -4.40 -4.54
CA ARG A 394 -9.07 -4.32 -5.38
C ARG A 394 -9.83 -5.64 -5.44
N LEU A 395 -9.11 -6.76 -5.60
CA LEU A 395 -9.70 -8.08 -5.61
C LEU A 395 -10.40 -8.39 -4.28
N SER A 396 -9.73 -8.12 -3.15
CA SER A 396 -10.28 -8.33 -1.81
C SER A 396 -11.60 -7.56 -1.59
N VAL A 397 -11.68 -6.32 -2.05
CA VAL A 397 -12.93 -5.55 -2.01
C VAL A 397 -13.98 -6.16 -2.97
N ALA A 398 -13.59 -6.50 -4.20
CA ALA A 398 -14.49 -7.06 -5.19
C ALA A 398 -15.18 -8.33 -4.70
N THR A 399 -14.43 -9.27 -4.08
CA THR A 399 -14.98 -10.56 -3.59
C THR A 399 -16.08 -10.38 -2.56
N ILE A 400 -15.96 -9.36 -1.69
CA ILE A 400 -16.98 -9.06 -0.67
C ILE A 400 -18.23 -8.45 -1.29
N LEU A 401 -18.04 -7.56 -2.27
CA LEU A 401 -19.15 -6.80 -2.87
C LEU A 401 -20.04 -7.62 -3.80
N VAL A 402 -19.58 -8.79 -4.25
CA VAL A 402 -20.41 -9.70 -5.06
C VAL A 402 -21.69 -10.12 -4.32
N ASN A 403 -21.58 -10.40 -3.02
CA ASN A 403 -22.70 -10.91 -2.19
C ASN A 403 -23.66 -9.83 -1.69
N THR A 404 -23.43 -8.55 -1.99
CA THR A 404 -24.26 -7.41 -1.50
C THR A 404 -24.61 -7.50 0.00
N PRO A 405 -23.60 -7.50 0.88
CA PRO A 405 -23.86 -7.62 2.32
C PRO A 405 -24.61 -6.39 2.86
N ASP A 406 -25.32 -6.55 3.99
CA ASP A 406 -26.00 -5.44 4.68
C ASP A 406 -24.97 -4.45 5.30
N VAL A 407 -23.83 -4.99 5.77
CA VAL A 407 -22.74 -4.21 6.38
C VAL A 407 -21.40 -4.63 5.78
N VAL A 408 -20.58 -3.67 5.41
CA VAL A 408 -19.22 -3.87 4.92
C VAL A 408 -18.22 -3.24 5.88
N PHE A 409 -17.28 -4.04 6.35
CA PHE A 409 -16.16 -3.61 7.18
C PHE A 409 -14.88 -3.56 6.35
N LEU A 410 -14.16 -2.43 6.39
CA LEU A 410 -12.99 -2.18 5.56
C LEU A 410 -11.82 -1.71 6.43
N ASP A 411 -10.73 -2.45 6.43
CA ASP A 411 -9.50 -2.04 7.12
C ASP A 411 -8.51 -1.47 6.11
N GLU A 412 -8.33 -0.13 6.14
CA GLU A 412 -7.47 0.66 5.24
C GLU A 412 -7.72 0.36 3.74
N PRO A 413 -8.96 0.52 3.21
CA PRO A 413 -9.33 0.05 1.87
C PRO A 413 -8.61 0.76 0.72
N THR A 414 -8.21 2.03 0.90
CA THR A 414 -7.58 2.86 -0.14
C THR A 414 -6.06 2.90 -0.04
N PHE A 415 -5.51 2.14 0.88
CA PHE A 415 -4.09 2.15 1.15
C PHE A 415 -3.27 1.64 -0.05
N GLY A 416 -2.20 2.37 -0.44
CA GLY A 416 -1.34 2.02 -1.58
C GLY A 416 -2.03 2.07 -2.95
N GLN A 417 -3.18 2.76 -3.07
CA GLN A 417 -3.90 2.87 -4.34
C GLN A 417 -3.41 4.05 -5.17
N ASP A 418 -3.27 3.84 -6.49
CA ASP A 418 -3.16 4.93 -7.44
C ASP A 418 -4.46 5.76 -7.47
N ARG A 419 -4.35 6.99 -7.97
CA ARG A 419 -5.46 7.95 -7.99
C ARG A 419 -6.71 7.42 -8.71
N THR A 420 -6.54 6.71 -9.81
CA THR A 420 -7.67 6.19 -10.59
C THR A 420 -8.41 5.11 -9.83
N THR A 421 -7.67 4.19 -9.25
CA THR A 421 -8.24 3.11 -8.42
C THR A 421 -8.92 3.64 -7.17
N PHE A 422 -8.34 4.64 -6.53
CA PHE A 422 -8.96 5.33 -5.40
C PHE A 422 -10.33 5.91 -5.77
N ILE A 423 -10.41 6.64 -6.90
CA ILE A 423 -11.66 7.24 -7.39
C ILE A 423 -12.74 6.17 -7.61
N GLU A 424 -12.40 5.09 -8.31
CA GLU A 424 -13.32 3.98 -8.57
C GLU A 424 -13.82 3.33 -7.28
N LEU A 425 -12.92 3.08 -6.33
CA LEU A 425 -13.27 2.45 -5.06
C LEU A 425 -14.19 3.33 -4.21
N VAL A 426 -13.85 4.62 -4.07
CA VAL A 426 -14.66 5.58 -3.31
C VAL A 426 -16.03 5.76 -3.95
N THR A 427 -16.10 5.86 -5.27
CA THR A 427 -17.36 5.96 -6.01
C THR A 427 -18.22 4.71 -5.80
N LEU A 428 -17.63 3.52 -5.91
CA LEU A 428 -18.32 2.25 -5.68
C LEU A 428 -18.87 2.14 -4.26
N LEU A 429 -18.08 2.52 -3.24
CA LEU A 429 -18.51 2.49 -1.85
C LEU A 429 -19.62 3.52 -1.59
N ARG A 430 -19.58 4.70 -2.23
CA ARG A 430 -20.67 5.68 -2.15
C ARG A 430 -21.97 5.15 -2.76
N GLU A 431 -21.92 4.58 -3.96
CA GLU A 431 -23.07 3.95 -4.60
C GLU A 431 -23.72 2.86 -3.72
N LEU A 432 -22.90 2.04 -3.06
CA LEU A 432 -23.40 1.03 -2.13
C LEU A 432 -24.06 1.63 -0.92
N THR A 433 -23.49 2.69 -0.35
CA THR A 433 -24.06 3.39 0.80
C THR A 433 -25.38 4.06 0.41
N ASP A 434 -25.45 4.69 -0.77
CA ASP A 434 -26.68 5.30 -1.31
C ASP A 434 -27.76 4.25 -1.61
N ALA A 435 -27.36 3.00 -1.91
CA ALA A 435 -28.27 1.86 -2.06
C ALA A 435 -28.71 1.23 -0.72
N GLY A 436 -28.24 1.74 0.42
CA GLY A 436 -28.63 1.32 1.76
C GLY A 436 -27.67 0.37 2.48
N THR A 437 -26.53 0.04 1.89
CA THR A 437 -25.46 -0.74 2.56
C THR A 437 -24.80 0.11 3.63
N THR A 438 -24.62 -0.41 4.83
CA THR A 438 -23.82 0.24 5.87
C THR A 438 -22.34 -0.03 5.65
N VAL A 439 -21.51 1.01 5.63
CA VAL A 439 -20.05 0.89 5.46
C VAL A 439 -19.37 1.34 6.75
N VAL A 440 -18.41 0.55 7.24
CA VAL A 440 -17.58 0.88 8.40
C VAL A 440 -16.13 0.72 8.00
N SER A 441 -15.40 1.82 7.96
CA SER A 441 -14.02 1.82 7.47
C SER A 441 -13.06 2.33 8.53
N ILE A 442 -11.86 1.76 8.57
CA ILE A 442 -10.70 2.37 9.22
C ILE A 442 -9.87 3.02 8.11
N THR A 443 -9.50 4.27 8.26
CA THR A 443 -8.54 4.91 7.35
C THR A 443 -7.91 6.16 7.94
N HIS A 444 -6.70 6.45 7.48
CA HIS A 444 -5.98 7.70 7.72
C HIS A 444 -6.08 8.67 6.52
N ASP A 445 -6.69 8.25 5.40
CA ASP A 445 -6.80 9.06 4.20
C ASP A 445 -7.85 10.16 4.35
N GLU A 446 -7.39 11.41 4.33
CA GLU A 446 -8.26 12.58 4.51
C GLU A 446 -9.25 12.77 3.36
N LEU A 447 -8.85 12.43 2.12
CA LEU A 447 -9.73 12.53 0.97
C LEU A 447 -10.87 11.48 1.08
N TYR A 448 -10.54 10.25 1.51
CA TYR A 448 -11.55 9.23 1.79
C TYR A 448 -12.55 9.72 2.86
N ARG A 449 -12.06 10.30 3.96
CA ARG A 449 -12.91 10.84 5.02
C ARG A 449 -13.85 11.93 4.52
N ARG A 450 -13.35 12.86 3.70
CA ARG A 450 -14.18 13.92 3.08
C ARG A 450 -15.29 13.36 2.17
N CYS A 451 -15.09 12.17 1.60
CA CYS A 451 -16.04 11.56 0.66
C CYS A 451 -17.01 10.57 1.32
N LEU A 452 -16.55 9.84 2.31
CA LEU A 452 -17.24 8.70 2.92
C LEU A 452 -17.32 8.79 4.46
N GLY A 453 -16.95 9.91 5.07
CA GLY A 453 -17.07 10.14 6.50
C GLY A 453 -18.42 10.73 6.88
N ASP A 454 -19.53 10.06 6.53
CA ASP A 454 -20.87 10.49 6.92
C ASP A 454 -20.99 10.57 8.46
N LYS A 455 -20.28 9.69 9.16
CA LYS A 455 -20.00 9.72 10.59
C LYS A 455 -18.55 9.41 10.87
N GLU A 456 -17.93 10.12 11.80
CA GLU A 456 -16.57 9.84 12.25
C GLU A 456 -16.56 9.43 13.73
N ILE A 457 -15.73 8.43 14.05
CA ILE A 457 -15.47 7.94 15.40
C ILE A 457 -13.95 8.00 15.63
N ALA A 458 -13.51 8.84 16.56
CA ALA A 458 -12.10 8.94 16.93
C ALA A 458 -11.81 8.09 18.18
N LEU A 459 -10.72 7.26 18.13
CA LEU A 459 -10.25 6.40 19.22
C LEU A 459 -9.07 6.98 19.98
#